data_aa6987d2aee9f65d4c301125218421b9
#
_entry.id   aa6987d2aee9f65d4c301125218421b9
#
_cell.length_a   1.000
_cell.length_b   1.000
_cell.length_c   1.000
_cell.angle_alpha   90.00
_cell.angle_beta   90.00
_cell.angle_gamma   90.00
#
_symmetry.space_group_name_H-M   'P 1'
#
loop_
_entity.id
_entity.type
_entity.pdbx_description
1 polymer ?
#
loop_
_entity_poly.entity_id
_entity_poly.type
_entity_poly.pdbx_seq_one_letter_code
_entity_poly.pdbx_strand_id
1 'polypeptide(L)'
;DALPIFSGTFASIGIVIILGALIGLILEHTGAAIRLADVVIRCVGEKHPQLAMMLMGWIVSIPVFCDSGFVILNPIRKAICKKIKGISPVGMAVALSGGLYTSHVFIPPTPGPIAAAGSLGVADNLAAVILVGICASIPALLAAYLFSLHIAKKNISVKETNEENALAEKDYDELVRSFGQLPGAAA
;
A
#
# COMPACT_ATOMS: atom_id res chain seq x y z
N ASP A 1 -6.53 -34.57 -7.77
CA ASP A 1 -5.10 -34.50 -7.39
C ASP A 1 -4.61 -33.08 -7.14
N ALA A 2 -5.23 -32.38 -6.14
CA ALA A 2 -4.84 -31.01 -5.78
C ALA A 2 -3.51 -30.94 -4.99
N LEU A 3 -3.18 -31.99 -4.24
CA LEU A 3 -1.99 -32.01 -3.38
C LEU A 3 -0.66 -31.92 -4.15
N PRO A 4 -0.44 -32.66 -5.25
CA PRO A 4 0.80 -32.50 -6.04
C PRO A 4 0.96 -31.12 -6.66
N ILE A 5 -0.15 -30.50 -7.12
CA ILE A 5 -0.16 -29.15 -7.69
C ILE A 5 0.17 -28.14 -6.60
N PHE A 6 -0.45 -28.24 -5.42
CA PHE A 6 -0.16 -27.38 -4.28
C PHE A 6 1.30 -27.51 -3.82
N SER A 7 1.80 -28.74 -3.65
CA SER A 7 3.18 -28.95 -3.21
C SER A 7 4.21 -28.43 -4.22
N GLY A 8 3.97 -28.61 -5.52
CA GLY A 8 4.84 -28.08 -6.57
C GLY A 8 4.87 -26.56 -6.60
N THR A 9 3.71 -25.91 -6.49
CA THR A 9 3.60 -24.45 -6.42
C THR A 9 4.26 -23.92 -5.14
N PHE A 10 3.99 -24.54 -3.99
CA PHE A 10 4.59 -24.14 -2.72
C PHE A 10 6.12 -24.30 -2.71
N ALA A 11 6.66 -25.36 -3.29
CA ALA A 11 8.10 -25.56 -3.40
C ALA A 11 8.77 -24.47 -4.26
N SER A 12 8.10 -23.99 -5.31
CA SER A 12 8.65 -22.99 -6.22
C SER A 12 8.63 -21.56 -5.66
N ILE A 13 7.55 -21.19 -4.98
CA ILE A 13 7.32 -19.77 -4.60
C ILE A 13 7.22 -19.58 -3.08
N GLY A 14 7.11 -20.65 -2.28
CA GLY A 14 6.89 -20.56 -0.84
C GLY A 14 7.99 -19.78 -0.10
N ILE A 15 9.25 -20.01 -0.44
CA ILE A 15 10.39 -19.30 0.16
C ILE A 15 10.31 -17.81 -0.12
N VAL A 16 9.98 -17.42 -1.35
CA VAL A 16 9.89 -16.00 -1.74
C VAL A 16 8.72 -15.32 -1.01
N ILE A 17 7.60 -16.03 -0.85
CA ILE A 17 6.45 -15.51 -0.07
C ILE A 17 6.84 -15.30 1.39
N ILE A 18 7.52 -16.27 2.01
CA ILE A 18 7.94 -16.17 3.41
C ILE A 18 8.94 -15.02 3.60
N LEU A 19 9.95 -14.91 2.73
CA LEU A 19 10.93 -13.83 2.80
C LEU A 19 10.28 -12.47 2.54
N GLY A 20 9.37 -12.36 1.56
CA GLY A 20 8.60 -11.15 1.29
C GLY A 20 7.75 -10.72 2.49
N ALA A 21 7.08 -11.69 3.15
CA ALA A 21 6.31 -11.44 4.37
C ALA A 21 7.21 -10.95 5.53
N LEU A 22 8.38 -11.55 5.71
CA LEU A 22 9.35 -11.11 6.73
C LEU A 22 9.85 -9.69 6.47
N ILE A 23 10.20 -9.37 5.23
CA ILE A 23 10.61 -8.00 4.86
C ILE A 23 9.47 -7.02 5.12
N GLY A 24 8.25 -7.35 4.73
CA GLY A 24 7.07 -6.53 4.99
C GLY A 24 6.86 -6.28 6.48
N LEU A 25 6.95 -7.32 7.30
CA LEU A 25 6.82 -7.24 8.76
C LEU A 25 7.92 -6.35 9.39
N ILE A 26 9.17 -6.49 8.94
CA ILE A 26 10.27 -5.65 9.42
C ILE A 26 10.02 -4.17 9.07
N LEU A 27 9.61 -3.88 7.85
CA LEU A 27 9.29 -2.52 7.41
C LEU A 27 8.11 -1.91 8.17
N GLU A 28 7.12 -2.74 8.52
CA GLU A 28 6.01 -2.35 9.39
C GLU A 28 6.51 -2.00 10.80
N HIS A 29 7.25 -2.89 11.45
CA HIS A 29 7.74 -2.68 12.81
C HIS A 29 8.80 -1.56 12.93
N THR A 30 9.58 -1.31 11.90
CA THR A 30 10.59 -0.23 11.91
C THR A 30 10.00 1.14 11.59
N GLY A 31 8.73 1.23 11.21
CA GLY A 31 8.09 2.47 10.77
C GLY A 31 8.59 3.00 9.42
N ALA A 32 9.37 2.20 8.68
CA ALA A 32 9.90 2.59 7.37
C ALA A 32 8.78 2.85 6.35
N ALA A 33 7.67 2.10 6.43
CA ALA A 33 6.48 2.31 5.61
C ALA A 33 5.89 3.73 5.79
N ILE A 34 5.86 4.23 7.02
CA ILE A 34 5.34 5.57 7.34
C ILE A 34 6.31 6.66 6.86
N ARG A 35 7.62 6.43 6.95
CA ARG A 35 8.61 7.35 6.39
C ARG A 35 8.53 7.45 4.87
N LEU A 36 8.34 6.33 4.18
CA LEU A 36 8.08 6.31 2.73
C LEU A 36 6.82 7.11 2.39
N ALA A 37 5.76 6.94 3.18
CA ALA A 37 4.52 7.68 3.03
C ALA A 37 4.73 9.20 3.19
N ASP A 38 5.47 9.65 4.21
CA ASP A 38 5.79 11.06 4.42
C ASP A 38 6.56 11.66 3.24
N VAL A 39 7.56 10.95 2.70
CA VAL A 39 8.31 11.38 1.51
C VAL A 39 7.37 11.58 0.31
N VAL A 40 6.46 10.64 0.05
CA VAL A 40 5.52 10.74 -1.06
C VAL A 40 4.58 11.94 -0.90
N ILE A 41 4.05 12.17 0.30
CA ILE A 41 3.18 13.32 0.59
C ILE A 41 3.92 14.64 0.35
N ARG A 42 5.18 14.74 0.78
CA ARG A 42 6.01 15.93 0.55
C ARG A 42 6.30 16.17 -0.92
N CYS A 43 6.52 15.10 -1.70
CA CYS A 43 6.78 15.19 -3.14
C CYS A 43 5.54 15.60 -3.95
N VAL A 44 4.37 15.04 -3.64
CA VAL A 44 3.13 15.30 -4.39
C VAL A 44 2.47 16.60 -3.94
N GLY A 45 2.69 17.00 -2.68
CA GLY A 45 2.12 18.19 -2.07
C GLY A 45 0.64 18.07 -1.70
N GLU A 46 0.13 19.09 -1.01
CA GLU A 46 -1.24 19.12 -0.48
C GLU A 46 -2.31 19.44 -1.53
N LYS A 47 -1.91 19.78 -2.77
CA LYS A 47 -2.85 20.17 -3.83
C LYS A 47 -3.72 19.02 -4.35
N HIS A 48 -3.19 17.79 -4.33
CA HIS A 48 -3.88 16.60 -4.83
C HIS A 48 -3.82 15.46 -3.81
N PRO A 49 -4.53 15.58 -2.68
CA PRO A 49 -4.39 14.64 -1.57
C PRO A 49 -4.79 13.20 -1.92
N GLN A 50 -5.77 13.01 -2.80
CA GLN A 50 -6.17 11.68 -3.28
C GLN A 50 -5.07 11.03 -4.13
N LEU A 51 -4.39 11.82 -4.97
CA LEU A 51 -3.25 11.33 -5.76
C LEU A 51 -2.09 10.95 -4.84
N ALA A 52 -1.79 11.80 -3.84
CA ALA A 52 -0.77 11.53 -2.85
C ALA A 52 -1.05 10.23 -2.09
N MET A 53 -2.30 10.03 -1.63
CA MET A 53 -2.71 8.79 -0.95
C MET A 53 -2.57 7.56 -1.83
N MET A 54 -2.96 7.64 -3.10
CA MET A 54 -2.85 6.53 -4.03
C MET A 54 -1.39 6.17 -4.31
N LEU A 55 -0.53 7.16 -4.60
CA LEU A 55 0.89 6.93 -4.84
C LEU A 55 1.62 6.41 -3.60
N MET A 56 1.25 6.91 -2.41
CA MET A 56 1.74 6.39 -1.15
C MET A 56 1.39 4.90 -0.99
N GLY A 57 0.13 4.53 -1.22
CA GLY A 57 -0.30 3.14 -1.20
C GLY A 57 0.46 2.28 -2.21
N TRP A 58 0.63 2.77 -3.42
CA TRP A 58 1.34 2.05 -4.49
C TRP A 58 2.81 1.78 -4.14
N ILE A 59 3.53 2.77 -3.62
CA ILE A 59 4.95 2.64 -3.26
C ILE A 59 5.12 1.75 -2.02
N VAL A 60 4.30 1.98 -0.98
CA VAL A 60 4.41 1.24 0.29
C VAL A 60 4.03 -0.23 0.11
N SER A 61 3.10 -0.55 -0.78
CA SER A 61 2.69 -1.95 -1.00
C SER A 61 3.68 -2.78 -1.80
N ILE A 62 4.75 -2.20 -2.36
CA ILE A 62 5.80 -3.00 -2.99
C ILE A 62 6.43 -3.97 -1.98
N PRO A 63 6.96 -3.51 -0.82
CA PRO A 63 7.51 -4.37 0.20
C PRO A 63 6.51 -4.84 1.26
N VAL A 64 5.30 -4.25 1.34
CA VAL A 64 4.32 -4.52 2.41
C VAL A 64 3.04 -5.07 1.79
N PHE A 65 2.44 -6.08 2.42
CA PHE A 65 1.14 -6.59 1.98
C PHE A 65 0.06 -5.51 2.05
N CYS A 66 -0.87 -5.52 1.09
CA CYS A 66 -1.91 -4.51 0.96
C CYS A 66 -2.76 -4.36 2.23
N ASP A 67 -3.06 -5.45 2.93
CA ASP A 67 -3.87 -5.45 4.14
C ASP A 67 -3.15 -4.73 5.29
N SER A 68 -1.91 -5.13 5.59
CA SER A 68 -1.05 -4.45 6.56
C SER A 68 -0.80 -2.99 6.16
N GLY A 69 -0.50 -2.75 4.89
CA GLY A 69 -0.31 -1.39 4.37
C GLY A 69 -1.52 -0.49 4.60
N PHE A 70 -2.74 -1.02 4.41
CA PHE A 70 -3.95 -0.24 4.68
C PHE A 70 -4.09 0.11 6.16
N VAL A 71 -3.87 -0.85 7.06
CA VAL A 71 -3.95 -0.63 8.52
C VAL A 71 -2.94 0.43 8.97
N ILE A 72 -1.69 0.34 8.50
CA ILE A 72 -0.60 1.27 8.86
C ILE A 72 -0.87 2.68 8.33
N LEU A 73 -1.37 2.80 7.09
CA LEU A 73 -1.55 4.09 6.43
C LEU A 73 -2.91 4.74 6.70
N ASN A 74 -3.88 4.00 7.26
CA ASN A 74 -5.21 4.53 7.56
C ASN A 74 -5.20 5.69 8.59
N PRO A 75 -4.40 5.67 9.66
CA PRO A 75 -4.25 6.84 10.55
C PRO A 75 -3.76 8.09 9.81
N ILE A 76 -2.80 7.95 8.90
CA ILE A 76 -2.31 9.06 8.07
C ILE A 76 -3.42 9.61 7.19
N ARG A 77 -4.19 8.73 6.52
CA ARG A 77 -5.38 9.11 5.75
C ARG A 77 -6.35 9.94 6.59
N LYS A 78 -6.66 9.47 7.80
CA LYS A 78 -7.58 10.16 8.72
C LYS A 78 -7.04 11.53 9.14
N ALA A 79 -5.76 11.63 9.47
CA ALA A 79 -5.10 12.90 9.81
C ALA A 79 -5.17 13.92 8.67
N ILE A 80 -4.90 13.49 7.43
CA ILE A 80 -5.01 14.35 6.24
C ILE A 80 -6.46 14.82 6.03
N CYS A 81 -7.44 13.93 6.19
CA CYS A 81 -8.85 14.29 6.06
C CYS A 81 -9.31 15.31 7.13
N LYS A 82 -8.73 15.28 8.34
CA LYS A 82 -8.99 16.28 9.38
C LYS A 82 -8.33 17.63 9.06
N LYS A 83 -7.09 17.60 8.53
CA LYS A 83 -6.31 18.82 8.23
C LYS A 83 -6.92 19.60 7.06
N ILE A 84 -7.40 18.93 6.03
CA ILE A 84 -7.88 19.58 4.80
C ILE A 84 -9.41 19.46 4.75
N LYS A 85 -10.10 20.58 5.00
CA LYS A 85 -11.56 20.65 4.97
C LYS A 85 -12.11 20.41 3.55
N GLY A 86 -13.20 19.63 3.46
CA GLY A 86 -13.90 19.40 2.18
C GLY A 86 -13.42 18.18 1.39
N ILE A 87 -12.48 17.40 1.93
CA ILE A 87 -12.05 16.13 1.31
C ILE A 87 -13.00 15.00 1.74
N SER A 88 -13.38 14.15 0.78
CA SER A 88 -14.16 12.95 1.04
C SER A 88 -13.29 11.87 1.71
N PRO A 89 -13.58 11.45 2.97
CA PRO A 89 -12.84 10.38 3.63
C PRO A 89 -12.92 9.04 2.88
N VAL A 90 -14.08 8.78 2.25
CA VAL A 90 -14.30 7.57 1.44
C VAL A 90 -13.48 7.62 0.16
N GLY A 91 -13.46 8.76 -0.54
CA GLY A 91 -12.62 8.95 -1.71
C GLY A 91 -11.14 8.74 -1.41
N MET A 92 -10.67 9.22 -0.25
CA MET A 92 -9.30 9.01 0.22
C MET A 92 -9.00 7.54 0.55
N ALA A 93 -9.96 6.82 1.16
CA ALA A 93 -9.82 5.38 1.43
C ALA A 93 -9.75 4.59 0.12
N VAL A 94 -10.61 4.90 -0.84
CA VAL A 94 -10.61 4.26 -2.17
C VAL A 94 -9.31 4.54 -2.92
N ALA A 95 -8.77 5.76 -2.85
CA ALA A 95 -7.48 6.11 -3.45
C ALA A 95 -6.34 5.29 -2.83
N LEU A 96 -6.29 5.22 -1.50
CA LEU A 96 -5.29 4.42 -0.79
C LEU A 96 -5.37 2.94 -1.17
N SER A 97 -6.57 2.34 -1.09
CA SER A 97 -6.79 0.94 -1.46
C SER A 97 -6.42 0.68 -2.92
N GLY A 98 -6.80 1.58 -3.84
CA GLY A 98 -6.48 1.46 -5.25
C GLY A 98 -4.97 1.42 -5.50
N GLY A 99 -4.20 2.24 -4.80
CA GLY A 99 -2.74 2.22 -4.86
C GLY A 99 -2.15 0.92 -4.33
N LEU A 100 -2.55 0.52 -3.12
CA LEU A 100 -2.09 -0.71 -2.45
C LEU A 100 -2.35 -1.96 -3.30
N TYR A 101 -3.59 -2.13 -3.77
CA TYR A 101 -3.97 -3.30 -4.57
C TYR A 101 -3.30 -3.32 -5.94
N THR A 102 -3.13 -2.18 -6.59
CA THR A 102 -2.45 -2.12 -7.88
C THR A 102 -1.01 -2.63 -7.76
N SER A 103 -0.26 -2.17 -6.77
CA SER A 103 1.09 -2.68 -6.54
C SER A 103 1.08 -4.17 -6.20
N HIS A 104 0.19 -4.58 -5.30
CA HIS A 104 0.09 -5.97 -4.83
C HIS A 104 -0.21 -6.97 -5.95
N VAL A 105 -1.00 -6.58 -6.95
CA VAL A 105 -1.41 -7.45 -8.06
C VAL A 105 -0.36 -7.50 -9.17
N PHE A 106 0.36 -6.40 -9.41
CA PHE A 106 1.24 -6.30 -10.59
C PHE A 106 2.73 -6.45 -10.27
N ILE A 107 3.18 -6.13 -9.04
CA ILE A 107 4.60 -5.98 -8.77
C ILE A 107 5.10 -7.04 -7.76
N PRO A 108 6.09 -7.89 -8.13
CA PRO A 108 6.80 -8.72 -7.16
C PRO A 108 7.44 -7.86 -6.05
N PRO A 109 7.64 -8.38 -4.81
CA PRO A 109 7.63 -9.80 -4.42
C PRO A 109 6.28 -10.37 -3.94
N THR A 110 5.18 -9.75 -4.26
CA THR A 110 3.86 -10.26 -3.87
C THR A 110 3.56 -11.62 -4.54
N PRO A 111 2.77 -12.50 -3.87
CA PRO A 111 2.58 -13.89 -4.32
C PRO A 111 1.96 -14.02 -5.71
N GLY A 112 1.02 -13.14 -6.04
CA GLY A 112 0.30 -13.18 -7.32
C GLY A 112 1.21 -13.07 -8.54
N PRO A 113 1.98 -12.00 -8.68
CA PRO A 113 2.93 -11.82 -9.79
C PRO A 113 3.99 -12.92 -9.87
N ILE A 114 4.46 -13.42 -8.71
CA ILE A 114 5.44 -14.51 -8.67
C ILE A 114 4.83 -15.81 -9.20
N ALA A 115 3.62 -16.14 -8.76
CA ALA A 115 2.91 -17.35 -9.24
C ALA A 115 2.63 -17.25 -10.74
N ALA A 116 2.22 -16.07 -11.24
CA ALA A 116 2.02 -15.81 -12.66
C ALA A 116 3.33 -15.98 -13.45
N ALA A 117 4.43 -15.41 -12.97
CA ALA A 117 5.75 -15.55 -13.60
C ALA A 117 6.20 -17.02 -13.65
N GLY A 118 5.99 -17.78 -12.58
CA GLY A 118 6.25 -19.22 -12.53
C GLY A 118 5.44 -20.00 -13.57
N SER A 119 4.13 -19.71 -13.65
CA SER A 119 3.22 -20.37 -14.61
C SER A 119 3.57 -20.03 -16.07
N LEU A 120 4.11 -18.85 -16.33
CA LEU A 120 4.53 -18.41 -17.67
C LEU A 120 5.97 -18.83 -18.02
N GLY A 121 6.69 -19.48 -17.09
CA GLY A 121 8.09 -19.90 -17.30
C GLY A 121 9.08 -18.74 -17.39
N VAL A 122 8.77 -17.58 -16.79
CA VAL A 122 9.62 -16.38 -16.78
C VAL A 122 10.13 -16.02 -15.38
N ALA A 123 10.01 -16.94 -14.43
CA ALA A 123 10.44 -16.73 -13.03
C ALA A 123 11.95 -16.46 -12.90
N ASP A 124 12.76 -16.96 -13.81
CA ASP A 124 14.21 -16.74 -13.85
C ASP A 124 14.59 -15.29 -14.15
N ASN A 125 13.67 -14.50 -14.72
CA ASN A 125 13.89 -13.09 -15.06
C ASN A 125 12.97 -12.16 -14.28
N LEU A 126 13.08 -12.22 -12.96
CA LEU A 126 12.22 -11.44 -12.04
C LEU A 126 12.33 -9.92 -12.28
N ALA A 127 13.50 -9.44 -12.70
CA ALA A 127 13.69 -8.02 -13.01
C ALA A 127 12.78 -7.57 -14.19
N ALA A 128 12.66 -8.38 -15.22
CA ALA A 128 11.75 -8.10 -16.33
C ALA A 128 10.29 -8.13 -15.88
N VAL A 129 9.91 -9.08 -15.01
CA VAL A 129 8.56 -9.16 -14.45
C VAL A 129 8.23 -7.91 -13.65
N ILE A 130 9.15 -7.40 -12.83
CA ILE A 130 8.99 -6.15 -12.08
C ILE A 130 8.78 -4.96 -13.03
N LEU A 131 9.62 -4.81 -14.06
CA LEU A 131 9.51 -3.71 -15.01
C LEU A 131 8.17 -3.73 -15.77
N VAL A 132 7.77 -4.90 -16.26
CA VAL A 132 6.46 -5.07 -16.91
C VAL A 132 5.33 -4.78 -15.94
N GLY A 133 5.43 -5.25 -14.69
CA GLY A 133 4.45 -4.99 -13.63
C GLY A 133 4.30 -3.49 -13.32
N ILE A 134 5.41 -2.76 -13.23
CA ILE A 134 5.39 -1.30 -13.08
C ILE A 134 4.68 -0.63 -14.27
N CYS A 135 5.03 -0.99 -15.51
CA CYS A 135 4.38 -0.44 -16.67
C CYS A 135 2.88 -0.75 -16.73
N ALA A 136 2.50 -2.00 -16.40
CA ALA A 136 1.11 -2.43 -16.39
C ALA A 136 0.30 -1.78 -15.24
N SER A 137 0.96 -1.39 -14.15
CA SER A 137 0.32 -0.71 -13.02
C SER A 137 -0.12 0.73 -13.34
N ILE A 138 0.52 1.40 -14.31
CA ILE A 138 0.21 2.81 -14.64
C ILE A 138 -1.25 3.00 -15.09
N PRO A 139 -1.77 2.27 -16.10
CA PRO A 139 -3.17 2.41 -16.49
C PRO A 139 -4.14 1.98 -15.37
N ALA A 140 -3.78 0.99 -14.55
CA ALA A 140 -4.59 0.57 -13.40
C ALA A 140 -4.66 1.68 -12.33
N LEU A 141 -3.53 2.34 -12.03
CA LEU A 141 -3.49 3.50 -11.14
C LEU A 141 -4.37 4.65 -11.67
N LEU A 142 -4.29 4.94 -12.96
CA LEU A 142 -5.10 5.97 -13.57
C LEU A 142 -6.60 5.68 -13.40
N ALA A 143 -7.01 4.44 -13.67
CA ALA A 143 -8.39 3.99 -13.49
C ALA A 143 -8.83 4.09 -12.01
N ALA A 144 -7.98 3.63 -11.07
CA ALA A 144 -8.24 3.72 -9.65
C ALA A 144 -8.35 5.18 -9.17
N TYR A 145 -7.51 6.08 -9.69
CA TYR A 145 -7.58 7.51 -9.40
C TYR A 145 -8.90 8.13 -9.87
N LEU A 146 -9.27 7.90 -11.13
CA LEU A 146 -10.54 8.41 -11.67
C LEU A 146 -11.74 7.86 -10.89
N PHE A 147 -11.70 6.59 -10.51
CA PHE A 147 -12.73 5.98 -9.68
C PHE A 147 -12.80 6.62 -8.29
N SER A 148 -11.66 6.89 -7.64
CA SER A 148 -11.61 7.55 -6.34
C SER A 148 -12.22 8.96 -6.40
N LEU A 149 -11.92 9.72 -7.46
CA LEU A 149 -12.52 11.03 -7.70
C LEU A 149 -14.04 10.96 -7.92
N HIS A 150 -14.50 9.93 -8.65
CA HIS A 150 -15.92 9.69 -8.86
C HIS A 150 -16.65 9.40 -7.54
N ILE A 151 -16.08 8.54 -6.71
CA ILE A 151 -16.63 8.21 -5.38
C ILE A 151 -16.61 9.43 -4.46
N ALA A 152 -15.55 10.23 -4.49
CA ALA A 152 -15.44 11.44 -3.69
C ALA A 152 -16.60 12.43 -3.97
N LYS A 153 -17.04 12.53 -5.22
CA LYS A 153 -18.18 13.39 -5.61
C LYS A 153 -19.53 12.91 -5.08
N LYS A 154 -19.67 11.62 -4.75
CA LYS A 154 -20.93 11.04 -4.26
C LYS A 154 -21.28 11.37 -2.82
N ASN A 155 -20.40 12.06 -2.08
CA ASN A 155 -20.62 12.46 -0.68
C ASN A 155 -21.13 11.34 0.22
N ILE A 156 -20.55 10.13 0.09
CA ILE A 156 -20.93 8.98 0.89
C ILE A 156 -20.41 9.19 2.31
N SER A 157 -21.34 9.25 3.29
CA SER A 157 -20.98 9.31 4.70
C SER A 157 -20.90 7.90 5.28
N VAL A 158 -19.77 7.52 5.83
CA VAL A 158 -19.58 6.28 6.57
C VAL A 158 -19.41 6.62 8.05
N LYS A 159 -20.21 5.99 8.91
CA LYS A 159 -19.99 6.08 10.38
C LYS A 159 -18.72 5.30 10.71
N GLU A 160 -17.70 6.00 11.15
CA GLU A 160 -16.47 5.39 11.65
C GLU A 160 -16.70 4.86 13.07
N THR A 161 -16.10 3.71 13.39
CA THR A 161 -16.20 3.08 14.71
C THR A 161 -15.37 3.87 15.74
N ASN A 162 -15.80 3.89 17.02
CA ASN A 162 -15.13 4.66 18.08
C ASN A 162 -13.66 4.26 18.28
N GLU A 163 -13.29 2.98 18.08
CA GLU A 163 -11.90 2.52 18.16
C GLU A 163 -11.02 3.09 17.03
N GLU A 164 -11.58 3.22 15.83
CA GLU A 164 -10.89 3.84 14.72
C GLU A 164 -10.67 5.35 14.93
N ASN A 165 -11.57 6.01 15.66
CA ASN A 165 -11.45 7.42 15.99
C ASN A 165 -10.36 7.71 17.04
N ALA A 166 -10.14 6.81 17.99
CA ALA A 166 -9.10 6.96 19.01
C ALA A 166 -7.68 6.94 18.43
N LEU A 167 -7.43 6.11 17.39
CA LEU A 167 -6.17 6.08 16.66
C LEU A 167 -5.97 7.33 15.78
N ALA A 168 -7.06 7.94 15.34
CA ALA A 168 -7.03 9.13 14.49
C ALA A 168 -6.90 10.46 15.28
N GLU A 169 -6.95 10.40 16.60
CA GLU A 169 -6.75 11.59 17.47
C GLU A 169 -5.30 12.06 17.54
N LYS A 170 -4.34 11.19 17.20
CA LYS A 170 -2.95 11.62 17.09
C LYS A 170 -2.77 12.50 15.88
N ASP A 171 -2.17 13.68 16.08
CA ASP A 171 -1.79 14.55 14.99
C ASP A 171 -0.80 13.83 14.05
N TYR A 172 -0.88 14.13 12.75
CA TYR A 172 0.00 13.55 11.74
C TYR A 172 1.48 13.71 12.09
N ASP A 173 1.87 14.91 12.54
CA ASP A 173 3.25 15.20 12.94
C ASP A 173 3.67 14.41 14.19
N GLU A 174 2.75 14.15 15.11
CA GLU A 174 3.00 13.30 16.30
C GLU A 174 3.15 11.83 15.89
N LEU A 175 2.32 11.35 14.96
CA LEU A 175 2.43 10.01 14.38
C LEU A 175 3.80 9.80 13.71
N VAL A 176 4.20 10.71 12.83
CA VAL A 176 5.51 10.63 12.16
C VAL A 176 6.66 10.69 13.15
N ARG A 177 6.57 11.54 14.19
CA ARG A 177 7.59 11.63 15.27
C ARG A 177 7.64 10.38 16.11
N SER A 178 6.50 9.78 16.48
CA SER A 178 6.45 8.58 17.32
C SER A 178 7.12 7.39 16.66
N PHE A 179 6.98 7.24 15.34
CA PHE A 179 7.67 6.20 14.58
C PHE A 179 9.14 6.54 14.26
N GLY A 180 9.51 7.84 14.30
CA GLY A 180 10.90 8.28 14.17
C GLY A 180 11.78 8.01 15.39
N GLN A 181 11.17 7.70 16.54
CA GLN A 181 11.87 7.42 17.80
C GLN A 181 12.08 5.91 18.05
N LEU A 182 11.69 5.03 17.15
CA LEU A 182 11.94 3.60 17.27
C LEU A 182 13.45 3.30 17.26
N PRO A 183 13.94 2.37 18.11
CA PRO A 183 15.35 1.99 18.15
C PRO A 183 15.77 1.45 16.77
N GLY A 184 16.74 2.10 16.15
CA GLY A 184 17.21 1.81 14.79
C GLY A 184 16.93 2.92 13.76
N ALA A 185 16.26 3.99 14.13
CA ALA A 185 15.98 5.12 13.25
C ALA A 185 17.09 6.17 13.20
N ALA A 186 18.17 5.98 13.96
CA ALA A 186 19.33 6.88 14.11
C ALA A 186 20.63 6.30 13.53
N ALA A 187 20.56 5.41 12.55
CA ALA A 187 21.73 4.92 11.82
C ALA A 187 21.72 5.37 10.38
#